data_ec72f1a0a3136d49b5c52953baaf0da6
#
_entry.id   ec72f1a0a3136d49b5c52953baaf0da6
#
_cell.length_a   1.000
_cell.length_b   1.000
_cell.length_c   1.000
_cell.angle_alpha   90.00
_cell.angle_beta   90.00
_cell.angle_gamma   90.00
#
_symmetry.space_group_name_H-M   'P 1'
#
loop_
_entity.id
_entity.type
_entity.pdbx_description
1 polymer ?
#
loop_
_entity_poly.entity_id
_entity_poly.type
_entity_poly.pdbx_seq_one_letter_code
_entity_poly.pdbx_strand_id
1 'polypeptide(L)'
;MRINPPLVALAIGAFGIGVTEFAPMGMLPGIAADLGVSIPAAGLLVSAYALGVLLGAPLMTLTTGRIPRRYLLIGLMAIFTLGNLMSALATDYYSLMVARVVTSLNHGAFFGVGSIVAASVVAPQKRAGAVAAMFMGLTLATIGGVPLAAWFGELFGWRTAFWGITGLGVLTMIALWFALPNLKAEPGAGALAEIRVLGRGPVLAALALTVVGSSAMFTVFTYIAPILSSETNSSTAYITAMLVLFGVGLTLGNMWGGKAADRSIDRTLIVSLSVLILVLLGFTVLMRWPLPAAVAILIWGIASFALVPPLQMRVMEAAKDAPNLASAVNIGAFNLGNAIGAALGGAVINAGLGYPAISLAGAAMAGVGLLMVLAFAWRSRAIAAAVV
;
A
#
# COMPACT_ATOMS: atom_id res chain seq x y z
N MET A 1 21.06 11.72 18.76
CA MET A 1 21.18 11.07 17.43
C MET A 1 21.55 12.12 16.41
N ARG A 2 22.62 11.97 15.64
CA ARG A 2 22.89 12.87 14.50
C ARG A 2 21.89 12.56 13.40
N ILE A 3 21.12 13.56 12.97
CA ILE A 3 20.19 13.46 11.84
C ILE A 3 21.02 13.09 10.60
N ASN A 4 20.58 12.05 9.88
CA ASN A 4 21.20 11.65 8.60
C ASN A 4 20.37 12.26 7.46
N PRO A 5 20.83 13.36 6.80
CA PRO A 5 20.04 14.09 5.81
C PRO A 5 19.52 13.21 4.66
N PRO A 6 20.33 12.32 4.05
CA PRO A 6 19.85 11.34 3.07
C PRO A 6 18.61 10.55 3.51
N LEU A 7 18.62 10.02 4.73
CA LEU A 7 17.47 9.22 5.22
C LEU A 7 16.22 10.07 5.43
N VAL A 8 16.40 11.32 5.90
CA VAL A 8 15.27 12.26 6.04
C VAL A 8 14.66 12.59 4.69
N ALA A 9 15.48 12.88 3.67
CA ALA A 9 14.99 13.18 2.33
C ALA A 9 14.22 11.99 1.72
N LEU A 10 14.70 10.77 1.90
CA LEU A 10 14.02 9.55 1.47
C LEU A 10 12.72 9.33 2.24
N ALA A 11 12.69 9.60 3.56
CA ALA A 11 11.48 9.49 4.38
C ALA A 11 10.41 10.52 3.98
N ILE A 12 10.79 11.76 3.62
CA ILE A 12 9.86 12.76 3.09
C ILE A 12 9.23 12.28 1.77
N GLY A 13 10.02 11.68 0.87
CA GLY A 13 9.51 11.07 -0.36
C GLY A 13 8.56 9.91 -0.09
N ALA A 14 8.92 9.00 0.81
CA ALA A 14 8.06 7.89 1.23
C ALA A 14 6.75 8.38 1.87
N PHE A 15 6.81 9.46 2.66
CA PHE A 15 5.64 10.13 3.21
C PHE A 15 4.71 10.67 2.10
N GLY A 16 5.26 11.42 1.14
CA GLY A 16 4.48 11.96 0.01
C GLY A 16 3.81 10.87 -0.81
N ILE A 17 4.54 9.76 -1.10
CA ILE A 17 4.00 8.61 -1.83
C ILE A 17 2.87 7.94 -1.03
N GLY A 18 3.03 7.74 0.27
CA GLY A 18 1.97 7.18 1.11
C GLY A 18 0.73 8.06 1.18
N VAL A 19 0.90 9.38 1.25
CA VAL A 19 -0.25 10.30 1.23
C VAL A 19 -0.98 10.23 -0.10
N THR A 20 -0.29 10.31 -1.25
CA THR A 20 -0.95 10.27 -2.56
C THR A 20 -1.63 8.93 -2.85
N GLU A 21 -1.11 7.83 -2.30
CA GLU A 21 -1.70 6.50 -2.46
C GLU A 21 -3.06 6.39 -1.75
N PHE A 22 -3.12 6.78 -0.48
CA PHE A 22 -4.26 6.47 0.39
C PHE A 22 -5.24 7.65 0.59
N ALA A 23 -4.82 8.90 0.41
CA ALA A 23 -5.69 10.06 0.62
C ALA A 23 -6.98 10.06 -0.22
N PRO A 24 -6.99 9.61 -1.49
CA PRO A 24 -8.22 9.55 -2.29
C PRO A 24 -9.33 8.72 -1.65
N MET A 25 -9.01 7.70 -0.85
CA MET A 25 -10.01 6.87 -0.17
C MET A 25 -10.78 7.65 0.89
N GLY A 26 -10.10 8.58 1.58
CA GLY A 26 -10.73 9.51 2.53
C GLY A 26 -11.53 10.62 1.86
N MET A 27 -11.23 10.95 0.59
CA MET A 27 -11.87 12.03 -0.19
C MET A 27 -12.85 11.51 -1.24
N LEU A 28 -13.11 10.19 -1.27
CA LEU A 28 -13.85 9.55 -2.36
C LEU A 28 -15.24 10.16 -2.61
N PRO A 29 -16.06 10.47 -1.58
CA PRO A 29 -17.36 11.11 -1.79
C PRO A 29 -17.24 12.51 -2.43
N GLY A 30 -16.29 13.31 -1.99
CA GLY A 30 -16.06 14.66 -2.54
C GLY A 30 -15.59 14.62 -3.99
N ILE A 31 -14.69 13.69 -4.34
CA ILE A 31 -14.23 13.48 -5.73
C ILE A 31 -15.41 13.04 -6.61
N ALA A 32 -16.21 12.08 -6.15
CA ALA A 32 -17.36 11.56 -6.91
C ALA A 32 -18.41 12.63 -7.18
N ALA A 33 -18.76 13.43 -6.15
CA ALA A 33 -19.74 14.51 -6.26
C ALA A 33 -19.27 15.62 -7.21
N ASP A 34 -18.01 16.07 -7.09
CA ASP A 34 -17.46 17.16 -7.90
C ASP A 34 -17.30 16.79 -9.38
N LEU A 35 -16.91 15.53 -9.66
CA LEU A 35 -16.74 15.04 -11.03
C LEU A 35 -18.02 14.44 -11.64
N GLY A 36 -19.13 14.41 -10.91
CA GLY A 36 -20.42 13.87 -11.37
C GLY A 36 -20.38 12.39 -11.69
N VAL A 37 -19.57 11.60 -10.98
CA VAL A 37 -19.44 10.16 -11.19
C VAL A 37 -19.96 9.38 -9.97
N SER A 38 -20.25 8.09 -10.17
CA SER A 38 -20.63 7.22 -9.07
C SER A 38 -19.46 6.93 -8.10
N ILE A 39 -19.76 6.59 -6.85
CA ILE A 39 -18.75 6.16 -5.87
C ILE A 39 -17.89 4.99 -6.38
N PRO A 40 -18.47 3.94 -7.03
CA PRO A 40 -17.68 2.89 -7.66
C PRO A 40 -16.73 3.40 -8.75
N ALA A 41 -17.19 4.31 -9.60
CA ALA A 41 -16.33 4.91 -10.62
C ALA A 41 -15.16 5.69 -9.99
N ALA A 42 -15.41 6.48 -8.95
CA ALA A 42 -14.35 7.14 -8.19
C ALA A 42 -13.38 6.13 -7.56
N GLY A 43 -13.87 4.96 -7.09
CA GLY A 43 -13.04 3.87 -6.58
C GLY A 43 -12.05 3.30 -7.60
N LEU A 44 -12.39 3.32 -8.90
CA LEU A 44 -11.48 2.89 -9.97
C LEU A 44 -10.22 3.78 -10.11
N LEU A 45 -10.24 5.01 -9.59
CA LEU A 45 -9.03 5.86 -9.50
C LEU A 45 -7.96 5.24 -8.60
N VAL A 46 -8.38 4.50 -7.57
CA VAL A 46 -7.49 3.72 -6.70
C VAL A 46 -6.94 2.51 -7.46
N SER A 47 -7.80 1.79 -8.17
CA SER A 47 -7.40 0.66 -9.00
C SER A 47 -6.41 1.08 -10.10
N ALA A 48 -6.64 2.22 -10.76
CA ALA A 48 -5.76 2.74 -11.80
C ALA A 48 -4.36 3.06 -11.26
N TYR A 49 -4.28 3.70 -10.09
CA TYR A 49 -3.02 3.95 -9.42
C TYR A 49 -2.29 2.64 -9.10
N ALA A 50 -2.99 1.70 -8.48
CA ALA A 50 -2.42 0.43 -8.06
C ALA A 50 -1.93 -0.44 -9.25
N LEU A 51 -2.68 -0.49 -10.35
CA LEU A 51 -2.25 -1.14 -11.60
C LEU A 51 -1.06 -0.42 -12.22
N GLY A 52 -1.03 0.90 -12.16
CA GLY A 52 0.11 1.69 -12.61
C GLY A 52 1.38 1.41 -11.78
N VAL A 53 1.27 1.18 -10.47
CA VAL A 53 2.41 0.72 -9.63
C VAL A 53 2.87 -0.66 -10.05
N LEU A 54 1.94 -1.62 -10.25
CA LEU A 54 2.25 -2.98 -10.69
C LEU A 54 3.07 -3.01 -11.98
N LEU A 55 2.67 -2.21 -12.97
CA LEU A 55 3.33 -2.14 -14.27
C LEU A 55 4.54 -1.20 -14.27
N GLY A 56 4.45 -0.11 -13.53
CA GLY A 56 5.48 0.94 -13.46
C GLY A 56 6.75 0.49 -12.76
N ALA A 57 6.65 -0.31 -11.70
CA ALA A 57 7.82 -0.76 -10.94
C ALA A 57 8.82 -1.56 -11.81
N PRO A 58 8.43 -2.62 -12.53
CA PRO A 58 9.35 -3.33 -13.41
C PRO A 58 9.80 -2.47 -14.60
N LEU A 59 8.90 -1.67 -15.20
CA LEU A 59 9.22 -0.80 -16.32
C LEU A 59 10.33 0.19 -15.95
N MET A 60 10.16 0.91 -14.84
CA MET A 60 11.14 1.88 -14.36
C MET A 60 12.46 1.22 -13.96
N THR A 61 12.42 0.05 -13.31
CA THR A 61 13.63 -0.67 -12.93
C THR A 61 14.45 -1.09 -14.15
N LEU A 62 13.80 -1.60 -15.20
CA LEU A 62 14.45 -2.06 -16.42
C LEU A 62 14.99 -0.91 -17.27
N THR A 63 14.26 0.20 -17.38
CA THR A 63 14.62 1.32 -18.27
C THR A 63 15.60 2.30 -17.66
N THR A 64 15.65 2.43 -16.32
CA THR A 64 16.42 3.48 -15.64
C THR A 64 17.67 2.99 -14.93
N GLY A 65 18.03 1.70 -15.05
CA GLY A 65 19.16 1.09 -14.33
C GLY A 65 20.54 1.73 -14.58
N ARG A 66 20.69 2.49 -15.66
CA ARG A 66 21.94 3.19 -16.02
C ARG A 66 22.03 4.62 -15.44
N ILE A 67 20.95 5.14 -14.88
CA ILE A 67 20.88 6.50 -14.35
C ILE A 67 21.51 6.53 -12.95
N PRO A 68 22.42 7.48 -12.63
CA PRO A 68 22.95 7.62 -11.28
C PRO A 68 21.82 7.77 -10.25
N ARG A 69 21.94 7.09 -9.11
CA ARG A 69 20.86 6.91 -8.11
C ARG A 69 20.21 8.23 -7.66
N ARG A 70 21.02 9.29 -7.47
CA ARG A 70 20.56 10.62 -7.10
C ARG A 70 19.61 11.20 -8.14
N TYR A 71 20.04 11.23 -9.40
CA TYR A 71 19.25 11.79 -10.50
C TYR A 71 18.00 10.95 -10.77
N LEU A 72 18.10 9.63 -10.61
CA LEU A 72 16.97 8.73 -10.76
C LEU A 72 15.89 9.03 -9.70
N LEU A 73 16.24 9.14 -8.42
CA LEU A 73 15.28 9.44 -7.35
C LEU A 73 14.65 10.82 -7.54
N ILE A 74 15.41 11.83 -7.98
CA ILE A 74 14.87 13.16 -8.29
C ILE A 74 13.92 13.08 -9.48
N GLY A 75 14.28 12.36 -10.55
CA GLY A 75 13.41 12.15 -11.71
C GLY A 75 12.11 11.41 -11.38
N LEU A 76 12.18 10.40 -10.51
CA LEU A 76 11.00 9.71 -9.99
C LEU A 76 10.10 10.67 -9.19
N MET A 77 10.69 11.54 -8.36
CA MET A 77 9.92 12.56 -7.65
C MET A 77 9.40 13.68 -8.57
N ALA A 78 10.05 13.94 -9.69
CA ALA A 78 9.50 14.83 -10.72
C ALA A 78 8.24 14.23 -11.39
N ILE A 79 8.25 12.93 -11.70
CA ILE A 79 7.05 12.21 -12.18
C ILE A 79 5.93 12.27 -11.12
N PHE A 80 6.27 12.01 -9.86
CA PHE A 80 5.34 12.15 -8.73
C PHE A 80 4.71 13.55 -8.66
N THR A 81 5.54 14.57 -8.70
CA THR A 81 5.11 15.98 -8.62
C THR A 81 4.22 16.34 -9.79
N LEU A 82 4.62 15.96 -11.02
CA LEU A 82 3.83 16.19 -12.22
C LEU A 82 2.47 15.50 -12.14
N GLY A 83 2.42 14.24 -11.77
CA GLY A 83 1.16 13.50 -11.66
C GLY A 83 0.21 14.05 -10.59
N ASN A 84 0.75 14.51 -9.44
CA ASN A 84 -0.08 15.16 -8.42
C ASN A 84 -0.51 16.58 -8.85
N LEU A 85 0.33 17.32 -9.56
CA LEU A 85 -0.06 18.59 -10.18
C LEU A 85 -1.19 18.39 -11.21
N MET A 86 -1.07 17.38 -12.08
CA MET A 86 -2.14 17.00 -13.01
C MET A 86 -3.41 16.64 -12.26
N SER A 87 -3.31 15.92 -11.13
CA SER A 87 -4.47 15.61 -10.28
C SER A 87 -5.11 16.87 -9.69
N ALA A 88 -4.30 17.85 -9.22
CA ALA A 88 -4.80 19.11 -8.70
C ALA A 88 -5.48 19.97 -9.76
N LEU A 89 -5.07 19.85 -11.01
CA LEU A 89 -5.61 20.59 -12.17
C LEU A 89 -6.69 19.82 -12.93
N ALA A 90 -7.01 18.58 -12.54
CA ALA A 90 -7.97 17.75 -13.25
C ALA A 90 -9.37 18.37 -13.24
N THR A 91 -9.96 18.52 -14.42
CA THR A 91 -11.30 19.10 -14.63
C THR A 91 -12.38 18.03 -14.79
N ASP A 92 -12.00 16.80 -15.11
CA ASP A 92 -12.89 15.68 -15.37
C ASP A 92 -12.29 14.37 -14.87
N TYR A 93 -13.12 13.32 -14.89
CA TYR A 93 -12.77 12.00 -14.41
C TYR A 93 -11.59 11.36 -15.15
N TYR A 94 -11.54 11.50 -16.47
CA TYR A 94 -10.50 10.86 -17.29
C TYR A 94 -9.15 11.54 -17.13
N SER A 95 -9.13 12.87 -17.02
CA SER A 95 -7.90 13.63 -16.74
C SER A 95 -7.32 13.24 -15.37
N LEU A 96 -8.18 13.06 -14.36
CA LEU A 96 -7.75 12.56 -13.04
C LEU A 96 -7.26 11.11 -13.13
N MET A 97 -7.92 10.25 -13.90
CA MET A 97 -7.48 8.85 -14.12
C MET A 97 -6.07 8.79 -14.71
N VAL A 98 -5.80 9.57 -15.76
CA VAL A 98 -4.46 9.66 -16.37
C VAL A 98 -3.43 10.18 -15.36
N ALA A 99 -3.79 11.22 -14.61
CA ALA A 99 -2.92 11.78 -13.56
C ALA A 99 -2.54 10.72 -12.50
N ARG A 100 -3.49 9.88 -12.09
CA ARG A 100 -3.26 8.78 -11.15
C ARG A 100 -2.29 7.74 -11.70
N VAL A 101 -2.44 7.36 -12.98
CA VAL A 101 -1.51 6.43 -13.65
C VAL A 101 -0.11 7.06 -13.75
N VAL A 102 0.01 8.31 -14.16
CA VAL A 102 1.31 9.01 -14.23
C VAL A 102 1.97 9.03 -12.85
N THR A 103 1.23 9.43 -11.81
CA THR A 103 1.76 9.48 -10.43
C THR A 103 2.29 8.12 -9.98
N SER A 104 1.61 7.02 -10.32
CA SER A 104 1.94 5.68 -9.85
C SER A 104 3.27 5.13 -10.36
N LEU A 105 3.76 5.61 -11.50
CA LEU A 105 4.98 5.11 -12.14
C LEU A 105 6.24 5.27 -11.27
N ASN A 106 6.25 6.24 -10.36
CA ASN A 106 7.37 6.47 -9.46
C ASN A 106 7.45 5.47 -8.30
N HIS A 107 6.29 4.96 -7.84
CA HIS A 107 6.11 4.36 -6.51
C HIS A 107 7.08 3.20 -6.25
N GLY A 108 6.98 2.12 -7.03
CA GLY A 108 7.78 0.92 -6.81
C GLY A 108 9.27 1.17 -7.01
N ALA A 109 9.63 1.97 -8.02
CA ALA A 109 11.02 2.32 -8.31
C ALA A 109 11.63 3.20 -7.20
N PHE A 110 10.86 4.17 -6.66
CA PHE A 110 11.34 5.01 -5.56
C PHE A 110 11.67 4.17 -4.32
N PHE A 111 10.79 3.26 -3.91
CA PHE A 111 11.05 2.39 -2.75
C PHE A 111 12.19 1.42 -2.99
N GLY A 112 12.30 0.83 -4.20
CA GLY A 112 13.40 -0.06 -4.55
C GLY A 112 14.76 0.64 -4.53
N VAL A 113 14.90 1.70 -5.32
CA VAL A 113 16.16 2.48 -5.41
C VAL A 113 16.48 3.19 -4.11
N GLY A 114 15.46 3.77 -3.45
CA GLY A 114 15.60 4.46 -2.17
C GLY A 114 16.11 3.54 -1.06
N SER A 115 15.64 2.28 -1.00
CA SER A 115 16.12 1.29 -0.04
C SER A 115 17.61 0.97 -0.23
N ILE A 116 18.08 0.85 -1.48
CA ILE A 116 19.49 0.64 -1.80
C ILE A 116 20.31 1.86 -1.36
N VAL A 117 19.83 3.07 -1.66
CA VAL A 117 20.50 4.31 -1.26
C VAL A 117 20.51 4.46 0.26
N ALA A 118 19.40 4.20 0.96
CA ALA A 118 19.32 4.24 2.41
C ALA A 118 20.36 3.29 3.05
N ALA A 119 20.49 2.07 2.53
CA ALA A 119 21.48 1.11 3.00
C ALA A 119 22.92 1.51 2.69
N SER A 120 23.18 2.25 1.60
CA SER A 120 24.53 2.64 1.17
C SER A 120 25.11 3.84 1.93
N VAL A 121 24.26 4.68 2.55
CA VAL A 121 24.69 5.90 3.27
C VAL A 121 24.95 5.67 4.76
N VAL A 122 25.00 4.41 5.20
CA VAL A 122 25.26 3.99 6.59
C VAL A 122 26.22 2.81 6.65
N ALA A 123 26.80 2.57 7.82
CA ALA A 123 27.64 1.38 8.06
C ALA A 123 26.82 0.07 7.89
N PRO A 124 27.47 -1.04 7.48
CA PRO A 124 26.78 -2.32 7.19
C PRO A 124 25.83 -2.80 8.30
N GLN A 125 26.22 -2.61 9.57
CA GLN A 125 25.46 -3.02 10.74
C GLN A 125 24.17 -2.19 10.96
N LYS A 126 24.02 -1.05 10.27
CA LYS A 126 22.88 -0.13 10.40
C LYS A 126 21.98 -0.11 9.17
N ARG A 127 22.25 -0.92 8.15
CA ARG A 127 21.51 -0.92 6.87
C ARG A 127 20.02 -1.19 7.04
N ALA A 128 19.65 -2.20 7.80
CA ALA A 128 18.24 -2.50 8.06
C ALA A 128 17.51 -1.34 8.76
N GLY A 129 18.15 -0.72 9.75
CA GLY A 129 17.61 0.47 10.43
C GLY A 129 17.48 1.69 9.50
N ALA A 130 18.38 1.86 8.53
CA ALA A 130 18.30 2.94 7.56
C ALA A 130 17.14 2.77 6.58
N VAL A 131 16.91 1.53 6.10
CA VAL A 131 15.73 1.19 5.28
C VAL A 131 14.44 1.40 6.09
N ALA A 132 14.41 0.94 7.34
CA ALA A 132 13.27 1.17 8.23
C ALA A 132 12.99 2.66 8.46
N ALA A 133 14.02 3.50 8.60
CA ALA A 133 13.87 4.95 8.74
C ALA A 133 13.26 5.60 7.49
N MET A 134 13.59 5.14 6.29
CA MET A 134 12.92 5.57 5.07
C MET A 134 11.42 5.19 5.08
N PHE A 135 11.09 3.93 5.40
CA PHE A 135 9.71 3.46 5.47
C PHE A 135 8.89 4.07 6.61
N MET A 136 9.55 4.68 7.62
CA MET A 136 8.85 5.46 8.65
C MET A 136 8.04 6.61 8.02
N GLY A 137 8.49 7.16 6.88
CA GLY A 137 7.71 8.14 6.12
C GLY A 137 6.33 7.62 5.74
N LEU A 138 6.23 6.37 5.25
CA LEU A 138 4.95 5.73 4.91
C LEU A 138 4.06 5.56 6.16
N THR A 139 4.63 5.16 7.28
CA THR A 139 3.90 5.04 8.56
C THR A 139 3.34 6.41 9.00
N LEU A 140 4.15 7.47 8.94
CA LEU A 140 3.69 8.82 9.26
C LEU A 140 2.62 9.32 8.27
N ALA A 141 2.72 8.92 7.00
CA ALA A 141 1.69 9.23 6.00
C ALA A 141 0.34 8.63 6.39
N THR A 142 0.30 7.36 6.81
CA THR A 142 -0.97 6.69 7.17
C THR A 142 -1.59 7.23 8.45
N ILE A 143 -0.78 7.61 9.45
CA ILE A 143 -1.29 8.13 10.74
C ILE A 143 -1.69 9.60 10.65
N GLY A 144 -0.95 10.42 9.91
CA GLY A 144 -1.12 11.88 9.89
C GLY A 144 -1.40 12.46 8.52
N GLY A 145 -0.63 12.08 7.51
CA GLY A 145 -0.71 12.66 6.16
C GLY A 145 -2.04 12.39 5.46
N VAL A 146 -2.50 11.16 5.48
CA VAL A 146 -3.78 10.74 4.86
C VAL A 146 -4.99 11.40 5.53
N PRO A 147 -5.12 11.33 6.88
CA PRO A 147 -6.21 12.02 7.55
C PRO A 147 -6.20 13.53 7.32
N LEU A 148 -5.02 14.15 7.36
CA LEU A 148 -4.86 15.58 7.11
C LEU A 148 -5.29 15.95 5.69
N ALA A 149 -4.86 15.19 4.68
CA ALA A 149 -5.25 15.39 3.29
C ALA A 149 -6.76 15.22 3.09
N ALA A 150 -7.38 14.21 3.73
CA ALA A 150 -8.82 13.99 3.68
C ALA A 150 -9.59 15.16 4.33
N TRP A 151 -9.13 15.65 5.48
CA TRP A 151 -9.74 16.78 6.17
C TRP A 151 -9.63 18.08 5.38
N PHE A 152 -8.43 18.41 4.85
CA PHE A 152 -8.26 19.58 3.97
C PHE A 152 -9.07 19.44 2.68
N GLY A 153 -9.13 18.24 2.10
CA GLY A 153 -9.91 17.95 0.91
C GLY A 153 -11.41 18.17 1.10
N GLU A 154 -11.92 17.88 2.28
CA GLU A 154 -13.32 18.13 2.63
C GLU A 154 -13.60 19.63 2.83
N LEU A 155 -12.72 20.35 3.53
CA LEU A 155 -12.92 21.77 3.85
C LEU A 155 -12.72 22.70 2.65
N PHE A 156 -11.72 22.42 1.82
CA PHE A 156 -11.24 23.31 0.75
C PHE A 156 -11.34 22.71 -0.65
N GLY A 157 -11.96 21.52 -0.76
CA GLY A 157 -12.03 20.75 -1.98
C GLY A 157 -10.83 19.80 -2.16
N TRP A 158 -11.08 18.60 -2.70
CA TRP A 158 -10.09 17.52 -2.85
C TRP A 158 -8.84 17.93 -3.66
N ARG A 159 -8.96 18.88 -4.59
CA ARG A 159 -7.84 19.42 -5.36
C ARG A 159 -6.78 20.08 -4.47
N THR A 160 -7.20 20.71 -3.38
CA THR A 160 -6.29 21.36 -2.42
C THR A 160 -5.35 20.36 -1.78
N ALA A 161 -5.82 19.14 -1.47
CA ALA A 161 -4.95 18.07 -0.98
C ALA A 161 -3.87 17.69 -2.01
N PHE A 162 -4.21 17.59 -3.29
CA PHE A 162 -3.23 17.32 -4.36
C PHE A 162 -2.24 18.46 -4.59
N TRP A 163 -2.64 19.72 -4.40
CA TRP A 163 -1.71 20.86 -4.35
C TRP A 163 -0.70 20.73 -3.22
N GLY A 164 -1.15 20.36 -2.02
CA GLY A 164 -0.26 20.10 -0.88
C GLY A 164 0.72 18.94 -1.17
N ILE A 165 0.24 17.84 -1.77
CA ILE A 165 1.07 16.71 -2.16
C ILE A 165 2.08 17.10 -3.26
N THR A 166 1.69 17.95 -4.20
CA THR A 166 2.59 18.52 -5.21
C THR A 166 3.72 19.30 -4.54
N GLY A 167 3.40 20.13 -3.54
CA GLY A 167 4.39 20.85 -2.74
C GLY A 167 5.34 19.92 -2.00
N LEU A 168 4.85 18.78 -1.45
CA LEU A 168 5.70 17.74 -0.86
C LEU A 168 6.65 17.11 -1.88
N GLY A 169 6.21 16.93 -3.12
CA GLY A 169 7.05 16.45 -4.20
C GLY A 169 8.21 17.39 -4.50
N VAL A 170 7.94 18.69 -4.64
CA VAL A 170 8.97 19.73 -4.82
C VAL A 170 9.93 19.75 -3.64
N LEU A 171 9.41 19.74 -2.41
CA LEU A 171 10.23 19.68 -1.19
C LEU A 171 11.14 18.46 -1.19
N THR A 172 10.63 17.30 -1.58
CA THR A 172 11.41 16.07 -1.67
C THR A 172 12.52 16.17 -2.70
N MET A 173 12.25 16.71 -3.89
CA MET A 173 13.27 16.91 -4.92
C MET A 173 14.41 17.80 -4.41
N ILE A 174 14.07 18.92 -3.75
CA ILE A 174 15.03 19.82 -3.12
C ILE A 174 15.85 19.10 -2.05
N ALA A 175 15.19 18.37 -1.14
CA ALA A 175 15.83 17.62 -0.10
C ALA A 175 16.80 16.56 -0.66
N LEU A 176 16.38 15.80 -1.67
CA LEU A 176 17.22 14.80 -2.35
C LEU A 176 18.43 15.45 -3.05
N TRP A 177 18.21 16.62 -3.67
CA TRP A 177 19.29 17.35 -4.34
C TRP A 177 20.42 17.74 -3.38
N PHE A 178 20.11 18.25 -2.22
CA PHE A 178 21.11 18.68 -1.25
C PHE A 178 21.65 17.56 -0.35
N ALA A 179 20.82 16.55 -0.05
CA ALA A 179 21.18 15.52 0.91
C ALA A 179 21.89 14.31 0.30
N LEU A 180 21.58 13.92 -0.96
CA LEU A 180 22.11 12.70 -1.52
C LEU A 180 23.51 12.89 -2.15
N PRO A 181 24.47 12.00 -1.83
CA PRO A 181 25.74 11.95 -2.54
C PRO A 181 25.54 11.43 -3.97
N ASN A 182 26.53 11.69 -4.85
CA ASN A 182 26.53 11.18 -6.21
C ASN A 182 26.91 9.68 -6.20
N LEU A 183 25.91 8.81 -6.09
CA LEU A 183 26.10 7.37 -6.15
C LEU A 183 25.98 6.89 -7.60
N LYS A 184 27.01 6.17 -8.06
CA LYS A 184 27.02 5.58 -9.41
C LYS A 184 25.91 4.55 -9.57
N ALA A 185 25.42 4.40 -10.78
CA ALA A 185 24.57 3.27 -11.12
C ALA A 185 25.41 1.97 -11.07
N GLU A 186 24.88 0.95 -10.39
CA GLU A 186 25.41 -0.41 -10.52
C GLU A 186 24.53 -1.16 -11.50
N PRO A 187 25.08 -1.67 -12.61
CA PRO A 187 24.32 -2.53 -13.51
C PRO A 187 23.83 -3.75 -12.74
N GLY A 188 22.51 -3.97 -12.70
CA GLY A 188 21.93 -5.16 -12.09
C GLY A 188 22.41 -6.41 -12.82
N ALA A 189 22.91 -7.39 -12.08
CA ALA A 189 23.27 -8.69 -12.64
C ALA A 189 22.02 -9.44 -13.11
N GLY A 190 21.93 -9.78 -14.41
CA GLY A 190 21.13 -10.89 -14.90
C GLY A 190 19.60 -10.85 -14.69
N ALA A 191 18.95 -9.71 -14.88
CA ALA A 191 17.49 -9.57 -14.72
C ALA A 191 16.66 -10.70 -15.38
N LEU A 192 17.10 -11.24 -16.52
CA LEU A 192 16.42 -12.34 -17.22
C LEU A 192 16.52 -13.69 -16.47
N ALA A 193 17.62 -13.96 -15.77
CA ALA A 193 17.77 -15.19 -15.01
C ALA A 193 16.88 -15.17 -13.75
N GLU A 194 16.76 -14.01 -13.12
CA GLU A 194 15.90 -13.82 -11.94
C GLU A 194 14.41 -13.92 -12.29
N ILE A 195 13.99 -13.48 -13.48
CA ILE A 195 12.59 -13.58 -13.94
C ILE A 195 12.11 -15.04 -14.00
N ARG A 196 12.96 -16.00 -14.34
CA ARG A 196 12.59 -17.42 -14.35
C ARG A 196 12.23 -17.97 -12.97
N VAL A 197 12.83 -17.42 -11.91
CA VAL A 197 12.50 -17.80 -10.52
C VAL A 197 11.07 -17.43 -10.19
N LEU A 198 10.58 -16.28 -10.67
CA LEU A 198 9.21 -15.81 -10.44
C LEU A 198 8.16 -16.73 -11.06
N GLY A 199 8.48 -17.45 -12.15
CA GLY A 199 7.57 -18.42 -12.78
C GLY A 199 7.41 -19.74 -12.03
N ARG A 200 8.14 -19.97 -10.94
CA ARG A 200 8.03 -21.20 -10.15
C ARG A 200 6.70 -21.25 -9.40
N GLY A 201 6.03 -22.39 -9.42
CA GLY A 201 4.73 -22.59 -8.77
C GLY A 201 4.65 -22.12 -7.31
N PRO A 202 5.61 -22.43 -6.42
CA PRO A 202 5.62 -21.92 -5.04
C PRO A 202 5.69 -20.41 -4.93
N VAL A 203 6.43 -19.74 -5.83
CA VAL A 203 6.54 -18.26 -5.86
C VAL A 203 5.22 -17.65 -6.30
N LEU A 204 4.65 -18.16 -7.39
CA LEU A 204 3.33 -17.70 -7.87
C LEU A 204 2.23 -17.89 -6.83
N ALA A 205 2.26 -19.01 -6.11
CA ALA A 205 1.31 -19.27 -5.03
C ALA A 205 1.48 -18.30 -3.86
N ALA A 206 2.71 -17.94 -3.48
CA ALA A 206 2.99 -16.95 -2.44
C ALA A 206 2.56 -15.54 -2.89
N LEU A 207 2.82 -15.15 -4.13
CA LEU A 207 2.35 -13.89 -4.72
C LEU A 207 0.82 -13.82 -4.79
N ALA A 208 0.15 -14.91 -5.21
CA ALA A 208 -1.30 -14.99 -5.22
C ALA A 208 -1.90 -14.81 -3.81
N LEU A 209 -1.27 -15.37 -2.78
CA LEU A 209 -1.68 -15.16 -1.39
C LEU A 209 -1.54 -13.69 -0.97
N THR A 210 -0.49 -13.00 -1.41
CA THR A 210 -0.33 -11.55 -1.19
C THR A 210 -1.45 -10.76 -1.86
N VAL A 211 -1.78 -11.09 -3.12
CA VAL A 211 -2.88 -10.45 -3.85
C VAL A 211 -4.20 -10.60 -3.10
N VAL A 212 -4.53 -11.82 -2.68
CA VAL A 212 -5.78 -12.13 -1.96
C VAL A 212 -5.84 -11.45 -0.59
N GLY A 213 -4.76 -11.51 0.19
CA GLY A 213 -4.68 -10.88 1.51
C GLY A 213 -4.81 -9.35 1.44
N SER A 214 -4.17 -8.71 0.46
CA SER A 214 -4.30 -7.28 0.22
C SER A 214 -5.70 -6.90 -0.27
N SER A 215 -6.29 -7.70 -1.18
CA SER A 215 -7.66 -7.47 -1.65
C SER A 215 -8.67 -7.44 -0.52
N ALA A 216 -8.54 -8.30 0.48
CA ALA A 216 -9.46 -8.35 1.63
C ALA A 216 -9.54 -7.01 2.38
N MET A 217 -8.38 -6.37 2.60
CA MET A 217 -8.31 -5.05 3.22
C MET A 217 -8.88 -3.96 2.31
N PHE A 218 -8.43 -3.89 1.06
CA PHE A 218 -8.74 -2.78 0.16
C PHE A 218 -10.16 -2.82 -0.39
N THR A 219 -10.85 -3.97 -0.37
CA THR A 219 -12.27 -4.06 -0.67
C THR A 219 -13.09 -3.12 0.22
N VAL A 220 -12.74 -3.01 1.50
CA VAL A 220 -13.44 -2.16 2.46
C VAL A 220 -12.78 -0.78 2.57
N PHE A 221 -11.45 -0.71 2.65
CA PHE A 221 -10.73 0.54 2.90
C PHE A 221 -10.93 1.57 1.80
N THR A 222 -11.03 1.14 0.54
CA THR A 222 -11.30 2.04 -0.58
C THR A 222 -12.58 2.85 -0.39
N TYR A 223 -13.57 2.26 0.27
CA TYR A 223 -14.90 2.87 0.49
C TYR A 223 -15.15 3.27 1.94
N ILE A 224 -14.11 3.39 2.77
CA ILE A 224 -14.27 3.68 4.21
C ILE A 224 -14.99 5.00 4.47
N ALA A 225 -14.68 6.06 3.69
CA ALA A 225 -15.34 7.35 3.86
C ALA A 225 -16.83 7.29 3.53
N PRO A 226 -17.29 6.79 2.35
CA PRO A 226 -18.72 6.62 2.09
C PRO A 226 -19.43 5.65 3.06
N ILE A 227 -18.75 4.59 3.52
CA ILE A 227 -19.31 3.67 4.54
C ILE A 227 -19.63 4.44 5.82
N LEU A 228 -18.65 5.17 6.37
CA LEU A 228 -18.84 5.91 7.63
C LEU A 228 -19.80 7.08 7.48
N SER A 229 -19.79 7.77 6.34
CA SER A 229 -20.75 8.84 6.06
C SER A 229 -22.18 8.33 6.00
N SER A 230 -22.41 7.19 5.35
CA SER A 230 -23.75 6.65 5.09
C SER A 230 -24.30 5.81 6.25
N GLU A 231 -23.49 4.84 6.75
CA GLU A 231 -23.97 3.85 7.73
C GLU A 231 -23.90 4.38 9.18
N THR A 232 -22.87 5.16 9.49
CA THR A 232 -22.66 5.72 10.84
C THR A 232 -23.24 7.13 10.95
N ASN A 233 -23.70 7.76 9.84
CA ASN A 233 -24.11 9.17 9.74
C ASN A 233 -23.04 10.11 10.35
N SER A 234 -21.79 9.84 10.06
CA SER A 234 -20.66 10.47 10.76
C SER A 234 -20.24 11.79 10.13
N SER A 235 -19.79 12.72 10.97
CA SER A 235 -19.15 13.96 10.53
C SER A 235 -17.77 13.68 9.91
N THR A 236 -17.29 14.63 9.09
CA THR A 236 -15.94 14.60 8.54
C THR A 236 -14.86 14.48 9.61
N ALA A 237 -15.05 15.13 10.76
CA ALA A 237 -14.13 15.02 11.90
C ALA A 237 -14.03 13.60 12.43
N TYR A 238 -15.15 12.88 12.52
CA TYR A 238 -15.15 11.48 12.92
C TYR A 238 -14.47 10.60 11.87
N ILE A 239 -14.77 10.78 10.57
CA ILE A 239 -14.13 10.03 9.47
C ILE A 239 -12.61 10.23 9.52
N THR A 240 -12.15 11.48 9.69
CA THR A 240 -10.73 11.81 9.83
C THR A 240 -10.10 11.10 11.03
N ALA A 241 -10.78 11.12 12.19
CA ALA A 241 -10.32 10.40 13.38
C ALA A 241 -10.22 8.88 13.16
N MET A 242 -11.16 8.29 12.40
CA MET A 242 -11.12 6.87 12.05
C MET A 242 -9.97 6.53 11.10
N LEU A 243 -9.61 7.41 10.17
CA LEU A 243 -8.41 7.24 9.34
C LEU A 243 -7.13 7.29 10.18
N VAL A 244 -7.03 8.19 11.17
CA VAL A 244 -5.92 8.20 12.14
C VAL A 244 -5.86 6.87 12.88
N LEU A 245 -7.00 6.44 13.43
CA LEU A 245 -7.10 5.22 14.23
C LEU A 245 -6.73 3.98 13.41
N PHE A 246 -7.16 3.93 12.15
CA PHE A 246 -6.76 2.88 11.21
C PHE A 246 -5.26 2.90 10.96
N GLY A 247 -4.65 4.07 10.72
CA GLY A 247 -3.21 4.23 10.56
C GLY A 247 -2.40 3.78 11.78
N VAL A 248 -2.89 4.07 13.00
CA VAL A 248 -2.33 3.51 14.24
C VAL A 248 -2.43 1.98 14.23
N GLY A 249 -3.60 1.44 13.86
CA GLY A 249 -3.80 0.00 13.70
C GLY A 249 -2.82 -0.63 12.73
N LEU A 250 -2.61 -0.03 11.56
CA LEU A 250 -1.64 -0.49 10.56
C LEU A 250 -0.22 -0.57 11.17
N THR A 251 0.18 0.45 11.92
CA THR A 251 1.51 0.51 12.55
C THR A 251 1.69 -0.60 13.58
N LEU A 252 0.72 -0.76 14.49
CA LEU A 252 0.74 -1.80 15.51
C LEU A 252 0.72 -3.21 14.89
N GLY A 253 -0.09 -3.39 13.84
CA GLY A 253 -0.18 -4.63 13.09
C GLY A 253 1.13 -5.01 12.43
N ASN A 254 1.78 -4.08 11.74
CA ASN A 254 3.08 -4.32 11.11
C ASN A 254 4.17 -4.70 12.13
N MET A 255 4.21 -4.02 13.27
CA MET A 255 5.15 -4.32 14.34
C MET A 255 4.91 -5.69 14.97
N TRP A 256 3.66 -6.03 15.27
CA TRP A 256 3.29 -7.32 15.84
C TRP A 256 3.50 -8.45 14.82
N GLY A 257 3.03 -8.25 13.59
CA GLY A 257 3.15 -9.22 12.49
C GLY A 257 4.60 -9.58 12.17
N GLY A 258 5.52 -8.61 12.18
CA GLY A 258 6.94 -8.86 12.00
C GLY A 258 7.49 -9.78 13.10
N LYS A 259 7.28 -9.42 14.38
CA LYS A 259 7.75 -10.21 15.52
C LYS A 259 7.11 -11.60 15.60
N ALA A 260 5.85 -11.72 15.20
CA ALA A 260 5.15 -13.01 15.19
C ALA A 260 5.62 -13.89 14.02
N ALA A 261 5.89 -13.30 12.85
CA ALA A 261 6.39 -14.00 11.67
C ALA A 261 7.78 -14.59 11.89
N ASP A 262 8.66 -13.93 12.67
CA ASP A 262 9.96 -14.48 13.08
C ASP A 262 9.84 -15.84 13.80
N ARG A 263 8.70 -16.07 14.47
CA ARG A 263 8.43 -17.35 15.16
C ARG A 263 7.75 -18.37 14.24
N SER A 264 6.79 -17.93 13.43
CA SER A 264 6.07 -18.78 12.48
C SER A 264 5.26 -17.96 11.50
N ILE A 265 5.66 -17.98 10.23
CA ILE A 265 4.94 -17.34 9.12
C ILE A 265 3.50 -17.88 9.05
N ASP A 266 3.32 -19.21 9.04
CA ASP A 266 2.01 -19.84 8.90
C ASP A 266 1.04 -19.48 10.01
N ARG A 267 1.50 -19.55 11.28
CA ARG A 267 0.65 -19.20 12.43
C ARG A 267 0.26 -17.73 12.40
N THR A 268 1.19 -16.86 12.05
CA THR A 268 0.91 -15.42 11.96
C THR A 268 -0.12 -15.12 10.88
N LEU A 269 -0.01 -15.74 9.70
CA LEU A 269 -0.98 -15.61 8.62
C LEU A 269 -2.35 -16.16 9.03
N ILE A 270 -2.41 -17.34 9.63
CA ILE A 270 -3.68 -17.96 10.09
C ILE A 270 -4.38 -17.06 11.10
N VAL A 271 -3.66 -16.61 12.14
CA VAL A 271 -4.23 -15.74 13.19
C VAL A 271 -4.72 -14.42 12.59
N SER A 272 -3.88 -13.74 11.78
CA SER A 272 -4.22 -12.44 11.19
C SER A 272 -5.42 -12.55 10.25
N LEU A 273 -5.47 -13.56 9.37
CA LEU A 273 -6.59 -13.78 8.46
C LEU A 273 -7.87 -14.15 9.22
N SER A 274 -7.78 -14.97 10.28
CA SER A 274 -8.94 -15.31 11.12
C SER A 274 -9.50 -14.08 11.83
N VAL A 275 -8.64 -13.24 12.41
CA VAL A 275 -9.06 -11.97 13.05
C VAL A 275 -9.66 -11.04 12.00
N LEU A 276 -9.05 -10.95 10.81
CA LEU A 276 -9.55 -10.12 9.71
C LEU A 276 -10.95 -10.57 9.26
N ILE A 277 -11.19 -11.87 9.12
CA ILE A 277 -12.52 -12.42 8.82
C ILE A 277 -13.53 -12.01 9.89
N LEU A 278 -13.21 -12.26 11.16
CA LEU A 278 -14.13 -12.01 12.27
C LEU A 278 -14.46 -10.51 12.40
N VAL A 279 -13.46 -9.64 12.28
CA VAL A 279 -13.70 -8.19 12.39
C VAL A 279 -14.48 -7.65 11.20
N LEU A 280 -14.23 -8.13 9.97
CA LEU A 280 -14.99 -7.69 8.79
C LEU A 280 -16.43 -8.22 8.81
N LEU A 281 -16.66 -9.45 9.26
CA LEU A 281 -18.02 -9.96 9.51
C LEU A 281 -18.73 -9.13 10.60
N GLY A 282 -18.06 -8.84 11.71
CA GLY A 282 -18.61 -7.97 12.75
C GLY A 282 -18.86 -6.55 12.27
N PHE A 283 -18.00 -6.00 11.42
CA PHE A 283 -18.12 -4.63 10.91
C PHE A 283 -19.39 -4.41 10.09
N THR A 284 -19.97 -5.43 9.47
CA THR A 284 -21.27 -5.36 8.78
C THR A 284 -22.40 -4.79 9.66
N VAL A 285 -22.29 -5.01 10.97
CA VAL A 285 -23.27 -4.54 11.96
C VAL A 285 -22.70 -3.39 12.79
N LEU A 286 -21.46 -3.51 13.22
CA LEU A 286 -20.79 -2.55 14.12
C LEU A 286 -20.63 -1.16 13.49
N MET A 287 -20.55 -1.05 12.15
CA MET A 287 -20.44 0.22 11.42
C MET A 287 -21.60 1.19 11.67
N ARG A 288 -22.72 0.71 12.21
CA ARG A 288 -23.89 1.55 12.49
C ARG A 288 -23.71 2.45 13.74
N TRP A 289 -22.77 2.14 14.59
CA TRP A 289 -22.55 2.86 15.84
C TRP A 289 -21.12 3.38 15.95
N PRO A 290 -20.91 4.67 16.29
CA PRO A 290 -19.58 5.28 16.25
C PRO A 290 -18.52 4.54 17.09
N LEU A 291 -18.80 4.20 18.35
CA LEU A 291 -17.81 3.54 19.21
C LEU A 291 -17.50 2.10 18.80
N PRO A 292 -18.48 1.23 18.53
CA PRO A 292 -18.21 -0.10 17.98
C PRO A 292 -17.46 -0.07 16.64
N ALA A 293 -17.80 0.86 15.74
CA ALA A 293 -17.09 1.05 14.48
C ALA A 293 -15.61 1.42 14.70
N ALA A 294 -15.32 2.33 15.65
CA ALA A 294 -13.95 2.72 15.96
C ALA A 294 -13.11 1.53 16.47
N VAL A 295 -13.66 0.72 17.38
CA VAL A 295 -12.97 -0.50 17.86
C VAL A 295 -12.71 -1.48 16.74
N ALA A 296 -13.72 -1.72 15.88
CA ALA A 296 -13.58 -2.61 14.73
C ALA A 296 -12.53 -2.09 13.75
N ILE A 297 -12.48 -0.79 13.46
CA ILE A 297 -11.49 -0.16 12.55
C ILE A 297 -10.07 -0.32 13.09
N LEU A 298 -9.85 -0.15 14.40
CA LEU A 298 -8.54 -0.37 15.01
C LEU A 298 -8.09 -1.83 14.84
N ILE A 299 -8.95 -2.79 15.21
CA ILE A 299 -8.65 -4.23 15.11
C ILE A 299 -8.43 -4.63 13.63
N TRP A 300 -9.25 -4.09 12.72
CA TRP A 300 -9.11 -4.31 11.28
C TRP A 300 -7.76 -3.80 10.78
N GLY A 301 -7.34 -2.59 11.15
CA GLY A 301 -6.03 -2.05 10.80
C GLY A 301 -4.89 -2.95 11.31
N ILE A 302 -4.95 -3.40 12.57
CA ILE A 302 -3.97 -4.32 13.15
C ILE A 302 -3.92 -5.64 12.36
N ALA A 303 -5.06 -6.28 12.12
CA ALA A 303 -5.13 -7.56 11.43
C ALA A 303 -4.63 -7.47 9.98
N SER A 304 -4.97 -6.39 9.28
CA SER A 304 -4.58 -6.16 7.88
C SER A 304 -3.06 -6.04 7.71
N PHE A 305 -2.40 -5.21 8.52
CA PHE A 305 -0.95 -5.01 8.38
C PHE A 305 -0.10 -6.04 9.13
N ALA A 306 -0.69 -6.80 10.02
CA ALA A 306 -0.04 -8.00 10.55
C ALA A 306 0.22 -9.08 9.47
N LEU A 307 -0.47 -9.00 8.33
CA LEU A 307 -0.25 -9.86 7.16
C LEU A 307 0.99 -9.47 6.35
N VAL A 308 1.39 -8.18 6.35
CA VAL A 308 2.41 -7.67 5.42
C VAL A 308 3.77 -8.34 5.62
N PRO A 309 4.38 -8.39 6.83
CA PRO A 309 5.67 -9.02 7.01
C PRO A 309 5.69 -10.53 6.68
N PRO A 310 4.75 -11.36 7.15
CA PRO A 310 4.77 -12.78 6.83
C PRO A 310 4.51 -13.08 5.35
N LEU A 311 3.69 -12.29 4.64
CA LEU A 311 3.51 -12.42 3.20
C LEU A 311 4.82 -12.11 2.46
N GLN A 312 5.50 -11.04 2.86
CA GLN A 312 6.80 -10.66 2.29
C GLN A 312 7.84 -11.76 2.52
N MET A 313 7.95 -12.28 3.75
CA MET A 313 8.89 -13.35 4.08
C MET A 313 8.59 -14.63 3.29
N ARG A 314 7.33 -15.00 3.14
CA ARG A 314 6.92 -16.20 2.38
C ARG A 314 7.35 -16.13 0.93
N VAL A 315 7.16 -14.97 0.26
CA VAL A 315 7.60 -14.80 -1.14
C VAL A 315 9.12 -14.89 -1.25
N MET A 316 9.85 -14.27 -0.32
CA MET A 316 11.32 -14.32 -0.31
C MET A 316 11.84 -15.73 -0.04
N GLU A 317 11.20 -16.49 0.87
CA GLU A 317 11.54 -17.90 1.12
C GLU A 317 11.27 -18.81 -0.09
N ALA A 318 10.17 -18.56 -0.82
CA ALA A 318 9.85 -19.31 -2.03
C ALA A 318 10.83 -19.01 -3.18
N ALA A 319 11.41 -17.81 -3.19
CA ALA A 319 12.33 -17.33 -4.24
C ALA A 319 13.75 -17.10 -3.70
N LYS A 320 14.33 -18.07 -2.96
CA LYS A 320 15.67 -17.96 -2.32
C LYS A 320 16.79 -17.56 -3.28
N ASP A 321 16.68 -17.94 -4.55
CA ASP A 321 17.68 -17.65 -5.58
C ASP A 321 17.59 -16.21 -6.13
N ALA A 322 16.46 -15.49 -5.88
CA ALA A 322 16.24 -14.13 -6.35
C ALA A 322 15.39 -13.31 -5.34
N PRO A 323 15.81 -13.19 -4.06
CA PRO A 323 14.98 -12.61 -3.01
C PRO A 323 14.70 -11.12 -3.22
N ASN A 324 15.62 -10.37 -3.82
CA ASN A 324 15.46 -8.94 -4.08
C ASN A 324 14.38 -8.68 -5.14
N LEU A 325 14.42 -9.43 -6.25
CA LEU A 325 13.40 -9.33 -7.30
C LEU A 325 12.05 -9.80 -6.77
N ALA A 326 12.01 -10.89 -6.02
CA ALA A 326 10.80 -11.42 -5.41
C ALA A 326 10.15 -10.42 -4.44
N SER A 327 10.97 -9.72 -3.65
CA SER A 327 10.52 -8.62 -2.79
C SER A 327 9.88 -7.47 -3.59
N ALA A 328 10.54 -7.04 -4.66
CA ALA A 328 10.01 -5.97 -5.53
C ALA A 328 8.69 -6.37 -6.22
N VAL A 329 8.61 -7.60 -6.74
CA VAL A 329 7.40 -8.11 -7.38
C VAL A 329 6.28 -8.32 -6.37
N ASN A 330 6.60 -8.64 -5.11
CA ASN A 330 5.59 -8.73 -4.06
C ASN A 330 4.94 -7.37 -3.74
N ILE A 331 5.67 -6.26 -3.86
CA ILE A 331 5.07 -4.90 -3.80
C ILE A 331 4.04 -4.74 -4.92
N GLY A 332 4.35 -5.20 -6.13
CA GLY A 332 3.40 -5.26 -7.23
C GLY A 332 2.17 -6.13 -6.93
N ALA A 333 2.38 -7.29 -6.27
CA ALA A 333 1.29 -8.17 -5.86
C ALA A 333 0.37 -7.53 -4.80
N PHE A 334 0.92 -6.78 -3.82
CA PHE A 334 0.11 -5.96 -2.91
C PHE A 334 -0.75 -4.96 -3.68
N ASN A 335 -0.16 -4.27 -4.65
CA ASN A 335 -0.88 -3.29 -5.46
C ASN A 335 -1.93 -3.92 -6.39
N LEU A 336 -1.66 -5.10 -6.96
CA LEU A 336 -2.68 -5.86 -7.69
C LEU A 336 -3.86 -6.22 -6.78
N GLY A 337 -3.58 -6.62 -5.54
CA GLY A 337 -4.60 -6.84 -4.53
C GLY A 337 -5.41 -5.58 -4.21
N ASN A 338 -4.76 -4.41 -4.09
CA ASN A 338 -5.43 -3.13 -3.90
C ASN A 338 -6.39 -2.82 -5.06
N ALA A 339 -5.94 -3.03 -6.30
CA ALA A 339 -6.76 -2.82 -7.49
C ALA A 339 -7.98 -3.74 -7.53
N ILE A 340 -7.78 -5.04 -7.27
CA ILE A 340 -8.86 -6.04 -7.24
C ILE A 340 -9.84 -5.71 -6.10
N GLY A 341 -9.34 -5.37 -4.92
CA GLY A 341 -10.16 -5.02 -3.77
C GLY A 341 -11.04 -3.81 -4.06
N ALA A 342 -10.47 -2.73 -4.59
CA ALA A 342 -11.21 -1.53 -4.96
C ALA A 342 -12.30 -1.83 -6.01
N ALA A 343 -11.97 -2.61 -7.04
CA ALA A 343 -12.92 -3.02 -8.07
C ALA A 343 -14.04 -3.92 -7.50
N LEU A 344 -13.70 -4.86 -6.61
CA LEU A 344 -14.66 -5.75 -5.97
C LEU A 344 -15.65 -4.98 -5.09
N GLY A 345 -15.17 -4.05 -4.25
CA GLY A 345 -16.04 -3.20 -3.44
C GLY A 345 -16.96 -2.34 -4.31
N GLY A 346 -16.45 -1.79 -5.43
CA GLY A 346 -17.27 -1.07 -6.41
C GLY A 346 -18.31 -1.95 -7.08
N ALA A 347 -17.99 -3.19 -7.42
CA ALA A 347 -18.92 -4.14 -7.99
C ALA A 347 -20.07 -4.48 -7.03
N VAL A 348 -19.77 -4.63 -5.72
CA VAL A 348 -20.80 -4.85 -4.68
C VAL A 348 -21.76 -3.67 -4.60
N ILE A 349 -21.27 -2.43 -4.65
CA ILE A 349 -22.10 -1.22 -4.65
C ILE A 349 -22.96 -1.17 -5.92
N ASN A 350 -22.37 -1.41 -7.10
CA ASN A 350 -23.07 -1.40 -8.38
C ASN A 350 -24.18 -2.47 -8.46
N ALA A 351 -24.00 -3.60 -7.76
CA ALA A 351 -25.01 -4.64 -7.64
C ALA A 351 -26.17 -4.27 -6.68
N GLY A 352 -26.12 -3.09 -6.06
CA GLY A 352 -27.17 -2.62 -5.14
C GLY A 352 -27.20 -3.34 -3.79
N LEU A 353 -26.13 -4.05 -3.39
CA LEU A 353 -26.09 -4.86 -2.17
C LEU A 353 -25.85 -4.02 -0.89
N GLY A 354 -25.56 -2.74 -1.04
CA GLY A 354 -25.30 -1.81 0.07
C GLY A 354 -23.88 -1.91 0.66
N TYR A 355 -23.53 -0.94 1.49
CA TYR A 355 -22.20 -0.85 2.09
C TYR A 355 -21.82 -2.02 3.04
N PRO A 356 -22.75 -2.58 3.86
CA PRO A 356 -22.42 -3.74 4.69
C PRO A 356 -21.92 -4.95 3.90
N ALA A 357 -22.43 -5.16 2.67
CA ALA A 357 -22.00 -6.27 1.81
C ALA A 357 -20.55 -6.15 1.33
N ILE A 358 -19.97 -4.94 1.31
CA ILE A 358 -18.55 -4.74 1.01
C ILE A 358 -17.68 -5.44 2.06
N SER A 359 -18.07 -5.35 3.34
CA SER A 359 -17.36 -6.03 4.42
C SER A 359 -17.47 -7.55 4.32
N LEU A 360 -18.64 -8.09 3.88
CA LEU A 360 -18.78 -9.52 3.59
C LEU A 360 -17.86 -9.95 2.43
N ALA A 361 -17.76 -9.16 1.37
CA ALA A 361 -16.84 -9.44 0.26
C ALA A 361 -15.38 -9.44 0.71
N GLY A 362 -14.97 -8.47 1.55
CA GLY A 362 -13.64 -8.44 2.16
C GLY A 362 -13.38 -9.65 3.05
N ALA A 363 -14.35 -10.06 3.87
CA ALA A 363 -14.27 -11.26 4.71
C ALA A 363 -14.14 -12.54 3.85
N ALA A 364 -14.88 -12.63 2.74
CA ALA A 364 -14.78 -13.76 1.81
C ALA A 364 -13.37 -13.83 1.17
N MET A 365 -12.80 -12.71 0.76
CA MET A 365 -11.41 -12.67 0.26
C MET A 365 -10.41 -13.12 1.33
N ALA A 366 -10.56 -12.66 2.59
CA ALA A 366 -9.73 -13.13 3.69
C ALA A 366 -9.90 -14.65 3.93
N GLY A 367 -11.13 -15.17 3.78
CA GLY A 367 -11.43 -16.60 3.84
C GLY A 367 -10.70 -17.41 2.76
N VAL A 368 -10.69 -16.92 1.51
CA VAL A 368 -9.89 -17.53 0.44
C VAL A 368 -8.41 -17.55 0.81
N GLY A 369 -7.87 -16.44 1.34
CA GLY A 369 -6.49 -16.36 1.82
C GLY A 369 -6.20 -17.38 2.92
N LEU A 370 -7.10 -17.53 3.89
CA LEU A 370 -6.97 -18.51 4.97
C LEU A 370 -6.94 -19.94 4.43
N LEU A 371 -7.83 -20.29 3.51
CA LEU A 371 -7.86 -21.60 2.87
C LEU A 371 -6.55 -21.89 2.12
N MET A 372 -5.99 -20.89 1.42
CA MET A 372 -4.68 -21.03 0.76
C MET A 372 -3.57 -21.35 1.77
N VAL A 373 -3.50 -20.61 2.90
CA VAL A 373 -2.47 -20.84 3.94
C VAL A 373 -2.61 -22.22 4.54
N LEU A 374 -3.83 -22.66 4.85
CA LEU A 374 -4.09 -23.99 5.39
C LEU A 374 -3.69 -25.10 4.40
N ALA A 375 -3.98 -24.91 3.10
CA ALA A 375 -3.57 -25.85 2.06
C ALA A 375 -2.04 -25.94 1.95
N PHE A 376 -1.32 -24.82 2.06
CA PHE A 376 0.15 -24.81 2.05
C PHE A 376 0.73 -25.52 3.29
N ALA A 377 0.20 -25.22 4.47
CA ALA A 377 0.63 -25.86 5.71
C ALA A 377 0.38 -27.38 5.71
N TRP A 378 -0.74 -27.81 5.14
CA TRP A 378 -1.06 -29.24 5.00
C TRP A 378 -0.10 -29.95 4.04
N ARG A 379 0.16 -29.35 2.86
CA ARG A 379 1.12 -29.90 1.87
C ARG A 379 2.53 -30.03 2.43
N SER A 380 3.01 -29.04 3.17
CA SER A 380 4.34 -29.06 3.79
C SER A 380 4.46 -30.20 4.82
N ARG A 381 3.41 -30.44 5.60
CA ARG A 381 3.38 -31.56 6.56
C ARG A 381 3.32 -32.91 5.87
N ALA A 382 2.53 -33.05 4.79
CA ALA A 382 2.40 -34.30 4.03
C ALA A 382 3.75 -34.67 3.38
N ILE A 383 4.49 -33.70 2.82
CA ILE A 383 5.83 -33.95 2.27
C ILE A 383 6.81 -34.36 3.38
N ALA A 384 6.81 -33.68 4.53
CA ALA A 384 7.69 -34.01 5.66
C ALA A 384 7.40 -35.43 6.19
N ALA A 385 6.14 -35.86 6.23
CA ALA A 385 5.74 -37.20 6.67
C ALA A 385 6.06 -38.31 5.64
N ALA A 386 6.20 -37.96 4.34
CA ALA A 386 6.55 -38.91 3.29
C ALA A 386 8.06 -39.13 3.14
N VAL A 387 8.89 -38.34 3.80
CA VAL A 387 10.37 -38.40 3.77
C VAL A 387 10.92 -39.14 5.01
N VAL A 388 10.08 -39.38 6.02
CA VAL A 388 10.37 -40.17 7.22
C VAL A 388 9.87 -41.61 7.03
#